data_41ea4c0f78de0dd22d9be47dca228ad6
#
_entry.id   41ea4c0f78de0dd22d9be47dca228ad6
#
_cell.length_a   1.000
_cell.length_b   1.000
_cell.length_c   1.000
_cell.angle_alpha   90.00
_cell.angle_beta   90.00
_cell.angle_gamma   90.00
#
_symmetry.space_group_name_H-M   'P 1'
#
loop_
_entity.id
_entity.type
_entity.pdbx_description
1 polymer ?
#
loop_
_entity_poly.entity_id
_entity_poly.type
_entity_poly.pdbx_seq_one_letter_code
_entity_poly.pdbx_strand_id
1 'polypeptide(L)'
;MKAYLAGPDVFRPDVLRWAEDARALCAARGVEALIPLDGDATTPAGIYAQNIAMIRAADVVLANLNAFRGAEPDSGTSFEVGFALALGKPVIGYVDEACSHAARVARWQGAELTQNEGHVLDRDGLSVENFGLPLNLMLAVPAKIVVGGLDEALAAMPAGL
;
A
#
# COMPACT_ATOMS: atom_id res chain seq x y z
N MET A 1 -19.24 -5.89 -4.86
CA MET A 1 -17.89 -6.13 -4.33
C MET A 1 -17.42 -4.87 -3.61
N LYS A 2 -16.77 -5.02 -2.46
CA LYS A 2 -16.24 -3.91 -1.65
C LYS A 2 -14.72 -3.94 -1.63
N ALA A 3 -14.08 -2.81 -1.91
CA ALA A 3 -12.63 -2.67 -1.83
C ALA A 3 -12.27 -1.65 -0.75
N TYR A 4 -11.42 -2.03 0.20
CA TYR A 4 -10.81 -1.09 1.12
C TYR A 4 -9.59 -0.44 0.46
N LEU A 5 -9.55 0.88 0.45
CA LEU A 5 -8.47 1.64 -0.14
C LEU A 5 -7.47 2.04 0.95
N ALA A 6 -6.41 1.24 1.09
CA ALA A 6 -5.32 1.50 2.02
C ALA A 6 -4.28 2.42 1.38
N GLY A 7 -3.82 3.43 2.12
CA GLY A 7 -2.76 4.29 1.57
C GLY A 7 -2.55 5.59 2.32
N PRO A 8 -1.42 6.25 2.07
CA PRO A 8 -1.10 7.57 2.62
C PRO A 8 -1.95 8.69 1.99
N ASP A 9 -2.84 8.36 1.06
CA ASP A 9 -3.68 9.32 0.36
C ASP A 9 -4.59 10.12 1.31
N VAL A 10 -4.90 9.56 2.48
CA VAL A 10 -5.64 10.27 3.56
C VAL A 10 -4.90 11.51 4.08
N PHE A 11 -3.60 11.63 3.84
CA PHE A 11 -2.78 12.78 4.26
C PHE A 11 -2.63 13.85 3.16
N ARG A 12 -3.28 13.67 2.02
CA ARG A 12 -3.24 14.64 0.92
C ARG A 12 -3.96 15.94 1.31
N PRO A 13 -3.46 17.09 0.87
CA PRO A 13 -4.17 18.36 1.09
C PRO A 13 -5.52 18.43 0.34
N ASP A 14 -5.65 17.68 -0.76
CA ASP A 14 -6.85 17.58 -1.61
C ASP A 14 -7.62 16.26 -1.37
N VAL A 15 -7.53 15.70 -0.17
CA VAL A 15 -8.03 14.35 0.16
C VAL A 15 -9.50 14.13 -0.18
N LEU A 16 -10.37 15.14 -0.01
CA LEU A 16 -11.79 14.98 -0.32
C LEU A 16 -12.03 14.81 -1.83
N ARG A 17 -11.32 15.58 -2.65
CA ARG A 17 -11.36 15.44 -4.10
C ARG A 17 -10.80 14.08 -4.54
N TRP A 18 -9.65 13.69 -4.00
CA TRP A 18 -9.09 12.38 -4.27
C TRP A 18 -10.08 11.26 -3.93
N ALA A 19 -10.78 11.36 -2.79
CA ALA A 19 -11.77 10.37 -2.38
C ALA A 19 -12.96 10.29 -3.36
N GLU A 20 -13.43 11.43 -3.88
CA GLU A 20 -14.48 11.48 -4.91
C GLU A 20 -14.02 10.81 -6.20
N ASP A 21 -12.81 11.13 -6.69
CA ASP A 21 -12.22 10.55 -7.89
C ASP A 21 -12.01 9.03 -7.72
N ALA A 22 -11.51 8.59 -6.57
CA ALA A 22 -11.31 7.19 -6.25
C ALA A 22 -12.63 6.39 -6.21
N ARG A 23 -13.69 6.96 -5.61
CA ARG A 23 -15.02 6.34 -5.63
C ARG A 23 -15.59 6.23 -7.03
N ALA A 24 -15.45 7.29 -7.84
CA ALA A 24 -15.90 7.26 -9.22
C ALA A 24 -15.19 6.18 -10.04
N LEU A 25 -13.88 6.04 -9.86
CA LEU A 25 -13.06 5.04 -10.53
C LEU A 25 -13.47 3.61 -10.12
N CYS A 26 -13.69 3.37 -8.84
CA CYS A 26 -14.18 2.09 -8.32
C CYS A 26 -15.59 1.77 -8.86
N ALA A 27 -16.50 2.74 -8.78
CA ALA A 27 -17.88 2.58 -9.23
C ALA A 27 -17.98 2.25 -10.72
N ALA A 28 -17.12 2.83 -11.57
CA ALA A 28 -17.05 2.51 -12.99
C ALA A 28 -16.72 1.03 -13.27
N ARG A 29 -16.18 0.32 -12.27
CA ARG A 29 -15.87 -1.12 -12.32
C ARG A 29 -16.82 -1.98 -11.45
N GLY A 30 -17.92 -1.39 -10.96
CA GLY A 30 -18.89 -2.09 -10.10
C GLY A 30 -18.36 -2.41 -8.70
N VAL A 31 -17.38 -1.63 -8.22
CA VAL A 31 -16.74 -1.78 -6.91
C VAL A 31 -17.17 -0.64 -5.99
N GLU A 32 -17.60 -0.96 -4.79
CA GLU A 32 -17.84 -0.01 -3.70
C GLU A 32 -16.51 0.26 -2.98
N ALA A 33 -16.04 1.50 -3.00
CA ALA A 33 -14.83 1.90 -2.28
C ALA A 33 -15.14 2.15 -0.80
N LEU A 34 -14.39 1.52 0.09
CA LEU A 34 -14.35 1.83 1.52
C LEU A 34 -13.07 2.62 1.79
N ILE A 35 -13.22 3.88 2.15
CA ILE A 35 -12.09 4.80 2.35
C ILE A 35 -11.98 5.13 3.85
N PRO A 36 -10.78 5.22 4.44
CA PRO A 36 -10.58 5.56 5.87
C PRO A 36 -11.20 6.89 6.33
N LEU A 37 -11.78 7.66 5.40
CA LEU A 37 -12.52 8.91 5.64
C LEU A 37 -14.04 8.71 5.79
N ASP A 38 -14.56 7.50 5.57
CA ASP A 38 -16.00 7.23 5.51
C ASP A 38 -16.67 7.18 6.88
N GLY A 39 -15.90 7.30 7.94
CA GLY A 39 -16.40 7.32 9.30
C GLY A 39 -16.54 8.72 9.88
N ASP A 40 -17.26 8.80 11.00
CA ASP A 40 -17.48 10.00 11.79
C ASP A 40 -16.62 10.05 13.07
N ALA A 41 -15.79 9.03 13.30
CA ALA A 41 -14.92 8.96 14.46
C ALA A 41 -13.83 10.02 14.42
N THR A 42 -13.67 10.74 15.53
CA THR A 42 -12.69 11.81 15.69
C THR A 42 -11.58 11.47 16.70
N THR A 43 -11.69 10.32 17.37
CA THR A 43 -10.65 9.87 18.31
C THR A 43 -9.75 8.82 17.65
N PRO A 44 -8.46 8.73 18.03
CA PRO A 44 -7.55 7.72 17.48
C PRO A 44 -8.09 6.28 17.61
N ALA A 45 -8.66 5.94 18.76
CA ALA A 45 -9.25 4.62 18.98
C ALA A 45 -10.48 4.37 18.10
N GLY A 46 -11.33 5.37 17.91
CA GLY A 46 -12.50 5.29 17.04
C GLY A 46 -12.11 5.12 15.57
N ILE A 47 -11.17 5.94 15.08
CA ILE A 47 -10.65 5.83 13.71
C ILE A 47 -10.06 4.44 13.46
N TYR A 48 -9.22 3.95 14.39
CA TYR A 48 -8.67 2.60 14.30
C TYR A 48 -9.78 1.54 14.20
N ALA A 49 -10.77 1.60 15.10
CA ALA A 49 -11.87 0.63 15.11
C ALA A 49 -12.70 0.67 13.80
N GLN A 50 -12.96 1.85 13.25
CA GLN A 50 -13.64 2.01 11.97
C GLN A 50 -12.85 1.42 10.81
N ASN A 51 -11.54 1.71 10.71
CA ASN A 51 -10.69 1.16 9.64
C ASN A 51 -10.64 -0.37 9.72
N ILE A 52 -10.49 -0.95 10.92
CA ILE A 52 -10.55 -2.40 11.13
C ILE A 52 -11.90 -2.99 10.69
N ALA A 53 -13.00 -2.32 11.00
CA ALA A 53 -14.33 -2.76 10.58
C ALA A 53 -14.48 -2.71 9.05
N MET A 54 -13.99 -1.66 8.39
CA MET A 54 -13.99 -1.54 6.93
C MET A 54 -13.14 -2.62 6.26
N ILE A 55 -11.93 -2.90 6.77
CA ILE A 55 -11.09 -3.98 6.25
C ILE A 55 -11.79 -5.34 6.39
N ARG A 56 -12.46 -5.59 7.52
CA ARG A 56 -13.25 -6.82 7.72
C ARG A 56 -14.40 -6.94 6.73
N ALA A 57 -15.08 -5.84 6.42
CA ALA A 57 -16.22 -5.78 5.51
C ALA A 57 -15.83 -5.81 4.03
N ALA A 58 -14.58 -5.47 3.70
CA ALA A 58 -14.08 -5.49 2.33
C ALA A 58 -13.91 -6.91 1.78
N ASP A 59 -14.08 -7.09 0.49
CA ASP A 59 -13.77 -8.32 -0.24
C ASP A 59 -12.30 -8.37 -0.68
N VAL A 60 -11.69 -7.19 -0.91
CA VAL A 60 -10.32 -7.00 -1.36
C VAL A 60 -9.72 -5.72 -0.74
N VAL A 61 -8.40 -5.67 -0.58
CA VAL A 61 -7.68 -4.45 -0.22
C VAL A 61 -6.84 -3.99 -1.40
N LEU A 62 -7.00 -2.73 -1.80
CA LEU A 62 -6.18 -2.04 -2.80
C LEU A 62 -5.27 -1.07 -2.06
N ALA A 63 -3.96 -1.29 -2.11
CA ALA A 63 -3.00 -0.60 -1.25
C ALA A 63 -2.02 0.27 -2.05
N ASN A 64 -2.00 1.57 -1.75
CA ASN A 64 -0.94 2.48 -2.22
C ASN A 64 0.34 2.22 -1.43
N LEU A 65 1.28 1.52 -2.04
CA LEU A 65 2.56 1.12 -1.45
C LEU A 65 3.74 1.95 -1.97
N ASN A 66 3.46 3.16 -2.42
CA ASN A 66 4.50 4.12 -2.76
C ASN A 66 5.28 4.55 -1.52
N ALA A 67 6.52 5.00 -1.73
CA ALA A 67 7.35 5.54 -0.67
C ALA A 67 6.67 6.72 0.04
N PHE A 68 6.63 6.69 1.36
CA PHE A 68 5.99 7.72 2.17
C PHE A 68 6.83 8.09 3.38
N ARG A 69 7.33 9.32 3.42
CA ARG A 69 8.22 9.84 4.49
C ARG A 69 9.48 9.01 4.71
N GLY A 70 9.91 8.26 3.70
CA GLY A 70 11.06 7.35 3.73
C GLY A 70 11.12 6.52 2.47
N ALA A 71 11.96 5.48 2.44
CA ALA A 71 12.02 4.52 1.34
C ALA A 71 10.83 3.56 1.32
N GLU A 72 10.21 3.37 2.49
CA GLU A 72 9.15 2.39 2.71
C GLU A 72 7.75 2.98 2.52
N PRO A 73 6.74 2.15 2.32
CA PRO A 73 5.34 2.56 2.40
C PRO A 73 4.97 3.11 3.78
N ASP A 74 3.84 3.78 3.86
CA ASP A 74 3.27 4.22 5.13
C ASP A 74 3.07 3.04 6.10
N SER A 75 3.46 3.23 7.35
CA SER A 75 3.39 2.19 8.38
C SER A 75 1.96 1.76 8.71
N GLY A 76 1.00 2.69 8.67
CA GLY A 76 -0.42 2.38 8.84
C GLY A 76 -0.93 1.51 7.69
N THR A 77 -0.59 1.86 6.46
CA THR A 77 -0.90 1.07 5.27
C THR A 77 -0.29 -0.33 5.33
N SER A 78 0.96 -0.44 5.77
CA SER A 78 1.64 -1.74 5.94
C SER A 78 0.94 -2.62 6.97
N PHE A 79 0.48 -2.03 8.09
CA PHE A 79 -0.34 -2.73 9.08
C PHE A 79 -1.67 -3.22 8.48
N GLU A 80 -2.38 -2.37 7.74
CA GLU A 80 -3.66 -2.70 7.11
C GLU A 80 -3.53 -3.85 6.10
N VAL A 81 -2.45 -3.85 5.31
CA VAL A 81 -2.09 -4.94 4.39
C VAL A 81 -1.87 -6.24 5.18
N GLY A 82 -1.03 -6.22 6.21
CA GLY A 82 -0.78 -7.40 7.05
C GLY A 82 -2.04 -7.92 7.72
N PHE A 83 -2.90 -7.03 8.21
CA PHE A 83 -4.17 -7.40 8.81
C PHE A 83 -5.14 -8.03 7.81
N ALA A 84 -5.25 -7.48 6.59
CA ALA A 84 -6.07 -8.04 5.52
C ALA A 84 -5.60 -9.44 5.12
N LEU A 85 -4.29 -9.62 4.96
CA LEU A 85 -3.68 -10.92 4.65
C LEU A 85 -3.95 -11.96 5.75
N ALA A 86 -3.86 -11.57 7.02
CA ALA A 86 -4.18 -12.44 8.16
C ALA A 86 -5.66 -12.87 8.18
N LEU A 87 -6.54 -12.08 7.58
CA LEU A 87 -7.96 -12.42 7.38
C LEU A 87 -8.21 -13.25 6.10
N GLY A 88 -7.16 -13.62 5.36
CA GLY A 88 -7.27 -14.35 4.11
C GLY A 88 -7.81 -13.51 2.94
N LYS A 89 -7.80 -12.18 3.05
CA LYS A 89 -8.29 -11.31 1.99
C LYS A 89 -7.22 -11.11 0.91
N PRO A 90 -7.60 -11.08 -0.37
CA PRO A 90 -6.68 -10.70 -1.43
C PRO A 90 -6.23 -9.24 -1.24
N VAL A 91 -4.94 -9.00 -1.46
CA VAL A 91 -4.35 -7.67 -1.44
C VAL A 91 -3.68 -7.40 -2.78
N ILE A 92 -4.00 -6.26 -3.36
CA ILE A 92 -3.34 -5.75 -4.57
C ILE A 92 -2.69 -4.43 -4.18
N GLY A 93 -1.36 -4.44 -4.14
CA GLY A 93 -0.56 -3.24 -3.93
C GLY A 93 -0.20 -2.59 -5.26
N TYR A 94 -0.11 -1.27 -5.28
CA TYR A 94 0.39 -0.55 -6.44
C TYR A 94 1.52 0.39 -6.08
N VAL A 95 2.46 0.51 -7.02
CA VAL A 95 3.63 1.37 -6.94
C VAL A 95 3.75 2.14 -8.26
N ASP A 96 4.21 3.38 -8.21
CA ASP A 96 4.30 4.26 -9.38
C ASP A 96 5.38 3.86 -10.37
N GLU A 97 6.37 3.07 -9.93
CA GLU A 97 7.46 2.64 -10.80
C GLU A 97 7.96 1.21 -10.50
N ALA A 98 8.47 0.58 -11.55
CA ALA A 98 9.13 -0.71 -11.46
C ALA A 98 10.58 -0.54 -11.00
N CYS A 99 10.82 -0.57 -9.69
CA CYS A 99 12.18 -0.57 -9.14
C CYS A 99 12.30 -1.56 -7.98
N SER A 100 13.51 -2.02 -7.69
CA SER A 100 13.74 -2.90 -6.54
C SER A 100 13.70 -2.12 -5.22
N HIS A 101 13.44 -2.82 -4.12
CA HIS A 101 13.52 -2.25 -2.77
C HIS A 101 14.90 -1.60 -2.52
N ALA A 102 15.98 -2.28 -2.90
CA ALA A 102 17.33 -1.73 -2.80
C ALA A 102 17.49 -0.41 -3.56
N ALA A 103 16.92 -0.30 -4.77
CA ALA A 103 16.96 0.94 -5.54
C ALA A 103 16.16 2.08 -4.88
N ARG A 104 15.03 1.76 -4.21
CA ARG A 104 14.25 2.72 -3.41
C ARG A 104 15.08 3.27 -2.25
N VAL A 105 15.75 2.39 -1.50
CA VAL A 105 16.62 2.79 -0.37
C VAL A 105 17.76 3.67 -0.86
N ALA A 106 18.47 3.27 -1.93
CA ALA A 106 19.55 4.07 -2.52
C ALA A 106 19.08 5.48 -2.92
N ARG A 107 17.93 5.57 -3.58
CA ARG A 107 17.34 6.87 -3.98
C ARG A 107 16.97 7.72 -2.77
N TRP A 108 16.30 7.13 -1.78
CA TRP A 108 15.88 7.85 -0.59
C TRP A 108 17.07 8.40 0.20
N GLN A 109 18.12 7.60 0.37
CA GLN A 109 19.32 8.05 1.09
C GLN A 109 20.19 9.01 0.27
N GLY A 110 19.94 9.15 -1.04
CA GLY A 110 20.72 10.01 -1.93
C GLY A 110 22.16 9.53 -2.17
N ALA A 111 22.41 8.23 -1.98
CA ALA A 111 23.72 7.60 -2.14
C ALA A 111 23.56 6.15 -2.58
N GLU A 112 24.57 5.64 -3.28
CA GLU A 112 24.63 4.23 -3.64
C GLU A 112 24.77 3.32 -2.40
N LEU A 113 24.23 2.12 -2.49
CA LEU A 113 24.43 1.08 -1.49
C LEU A 113 25.84 0.50 -1.62
N THR A 114 26.43 0.12 -0.50
CA THR A 114 27.75 -0.52 -0.47
C THR A 114 27.61 -2.03 -0.44
N GLN A 115 28.68 -2.72 -0.87
CA GLN A 115 28.78 -4.19 -0.80
C GLN A 115 29.82 -4.56 0.26
N ASN A 116 29.43 -5.41 1.19
CA ASN A 116 30.35 -5.95 2.19
C ASN A 116 30.00 -7.41 2.52
N GLU A 117 30.96 -8.32 2.35
CA GLU A 117 30.82 -9.75 2.69
C GLU A 117 29.52 -10.41 2.17
N GLY A 118 29.09 -10.03 0.96
CA GLY A 118 27.88 -10.56 0.34
C GLY A 118 26.59 -9.86 0.75
N HIS A 119 26.67 -8.87 1.61
CA HIS A 119 25.52 -8.02 2.02
C HIS A 119 25.52 -6.70 1.27
N VAL A 120 24.32 -6.22 0.96
CA VAL A 120 24.07 -4.86 0.46
C VAL A 120 23.78 -4.00 1.67
N LEU A 121 24.52 -2.91 1.87
CA LEU A 121 24.40 -2.09 3.06
C LEU A 121 23.97 -0.65 2.68
N ASP A 122 23.12 -0.07 3.51
CA ASP A 122 22.79 1.37 3.44
C ASP A 122 23.91 2.24 4.06
N ARG A 123 23.68 3.57 4.09
CA ARG A 123 24.62 4.53 4.65
C ARG A 123 24.89 4.36 6.15
N ASP A 124 23.97 3.72 6.87
CA ASP A 124 24.06 3.50 8.31
C ASP A 124 24.68 2.12 8.63
N GLY A 125 25.06 1.35 7.57
CA GLY A 125 25.66 0.03 7.68
C GLY A 125 24.66 -1.09 7.93
N LEU A 126 23.36 -0.82 7.75
CA LEU A 126 22.31 -1.83 7.89
C LEU A 126 22.12 -2.59 6.58
N SER A 127 21.89 -3.90 6.68
CA SER A 127 21.60 -4.73 5.50
C SER A 127 20.27 -4.35 4.85
N VAL A 128 20.30 -4.18 3.53
CA VAL A 128 19.13 -3.94 2.70
C VAL A 128 18.75 -5.22 1.97
N GLU A 129 17.48 -5.57 1.98
CA GLU A 129 16.96 -6.70 1.21
C GLU A 129 17.21 -6.49 -0.29
N ASN A 130 17.84 -7.48 -0.93
CA ASN A 130 18.17 -7.43 -2.35
C ASN A 130 17.69 -8.69 -3.09
N PHE A 131 16.40 -9.00 -2.96
CA PHE A 131 15.75 -10.13 -3.63
C PHE A 131 15.16 -9.75 -5.00
N GLY A 132 15.41 -8.54 -5.50
CA GLY A 132 14.79 -8.04 -6.72
C GLY A 132 13.30 -7.68 -6.57
N LEU A 133 12.76 -7.77 -5.36
CA LEU A 133 11.37 -7.40 -5.06
C LEU A 133 11.22 -5.86 -5.02
N PRO A 134 10.03 -5.33 -5.35
CA PRO A 134 9.80 -3.88 -5.36
C PRO A 134 9.67 -3.27 -3.97
N LEU A 135 9.43 -4.07 -2.94
CA LEU A 135 9.21 -3.69 -1.55
C LEU A 135 9.83 -4.72 -0.62
N ASN A 136 9.82 -4.44 0.67
CA ASN A 136 10.12 -5.44 1.70
C ASN A 136 9.35 -6.75 1.44
N LEU A 137 10.02 -7.88 1.63
CA LEU A 137 9.48 -9.20 1.30
C LEU A 137 8.14 -9.51 1.99
N MET A 138 7.91 -8.99 3.20
CA MET A 138 6.67 -9.21 3.95
C MET A 138 5.44 -8.54 3.32
N LEU A 139 5.66 -7.58 2.41
CA LEU A 139 4.61 -6.95 1.61
C LEU A 139 4.58 -7.53 0.19
N ALA A 140 5.75 -7.66 -0.44
CA ALA A 140 5.84 -8.01 -1.84
C ALA A 140 5.54 -9.49 -2.16
N VAL A 141 5.78 -10.40 -1.21
CA VAL A 141 5.53 -11.84 -1.43
C VAL A 141 4.04 -12.19 -1.33
N PRO A 142 3.32 -11.78 -0.27
CA PRO A 142 1.92 -12.17 -0.10
C PRO A 142 0.93 -11.32 -0.91
N ALA A 143 1.28 -10.10 -1.31
CA ALA A 143 0.42 -9.22 -2.10
C ALA A 143 0.75 -9.30 -3.59
N LYS A 144 -0.28 -9.12 -4.43
CA LYS A 144 -0.05 -8.89 -5.87
C LYS A 144 0.35 -7.44 -6.07
N ILE A 145 1.60 -7.20 -6.51
CA ILE A 145 2.08 -5.83 -6.77
C ILE A 145 1.94 -5.51 -8.25
N VAL A 146 1.37 -4.35 -8.55
CA VAL A 146 1.28 -3.79 -9.90
C VAL A 146 2.00 -2.44 -9.98
N VAL A 147 2.48 -2.10 -11.16
CA VAL A 147 3.04 -0.77 -11.47
C VAL A 147 1.93 0.10 -12.03
N GLY A 148 1.78 1.30 -11.48
CA GLY A 148 0.74 2.26 -11.84
C GLY A 148 0.02 2.79 -10.61
N GLY A 149 -1.28 3.03 -10.73
CA GLY A 149 -2.11 3.59 -9.68
C GLY A 149 -3.30 2.70 -9.30
N LEU A 150 -4.31 3.33 -8.73
CA LEU A 150 -5.55 2.66 -8.34
C LEU A 150 -6.25 1.99 -9.54
N ASP A 151 -6.13 2.56 -10.75
CA ASP A 151 -6.75 2.01 -11.96
C ASP A 151 -6.15 0.65 -12.33
N GLU A 152 -4.83 0.53 -12.32
CA GLU A 152 -4.11 -0.72 -12.57
C GLU A 152 -4.37 -1.75 -11.46
N ALA A 153 -4.49 -1.31 -10.21
CA ALA A 153 -4.85 -2.20 -9.12
C ALA A 153 -6.27 -2.75 -9.28
N LEU A 154 -7.22 -1.92 -9.66
CA LEU A 154 -8.60 -2.33 -9.96
C LEU A 154 -8.64 -3.31 -11.16
N ALA A 155 -7.86 -3.05 -12.21
CA ALA A 155 -7.77 -3.94 -13.37
C ALA A 155 -7.15 -5.30 -13.04
N ALA A 156 -6.32 -5.35 -12.00
CA ALA A 156 -5.62 -6.55 -11.56
C ALA A 156 -6.43 -7.42 -10.59
N MET A 157 -7.64 -7.00 -10.19
CA MET A 157 -8.50 -7.78 -9.29
C MET A 157 -8.86 -9.14 -9.90
N PRO A 158 -8.97 -10.19 -9.08
CA PRO A 158 -9.42 -11.49 -9.54
C PRO A 158 -10.85 -11.42 -10.12
N ALA A 159 -11.07 -12.10 -11.25
CA ALA A 159 -12.41 -12.24 -11.79
C ALA A 159 -13.23 -13.14 -10.84
N GLY A 160 -14.38 -12.67 -10.35
CA GLY A 160 -15.33 -13.48 -9.58
C GLY A 160 -15.09 -13.50 -8.06
N LEU A 161 -14.45 -12.48 -7.49
CA LEU A 161 -14.53 -12.21 -6.04
C LEU A 161 -15.97 -11.91 -5.60
#